data_1e0b60c7fb2d6dffa6623b7dbfecba32
#
_entry.id   1e0b60c7fb2d6dffa6623b7dbfecba32
#
_cell.length_a   1.000
_cell.length_b   1.000
_cell.length_c   1.000
_cell.angle_alpha   90.00
_cell.angle_beta   90.00
_cell.angle_gamma   90.00
#
_symmetry.space_group_name_H-M   'P 1'
#
loop_
_entity.id
_entity.type
_entity.pdbx_description
1 polymer ?
#
loop_
_entity_poly.entity_id
_entity_poly.type
_entity_poly.pdbx_seq_one_letter_code
_entity_poly.pdbx_strand_id
1 'polypeptide(L)'
;MPSFDIVSKLDMQEVENAIFNASKEINQRYDFKGSKTDIERNENSLTVETEDDLKAKQVNELLIGHFVKRGIDPKALKVKSTESASGNRVRQNYDLLEGIEQDTSKKIISSVKQSKLKVQVKIQGNELRVSGQKKDSLKEVISLAKKLDLPLSLQFINYSCLLYTSPSPRDRV
;
A
#
# COMPACT_ATOMS: atom_id res chain seq x y z
N MET A 1 -1.07 0.27 -29.44
CA MET A 1 -1.20 -0.95 -28.63
C MET A 1 -1.66 -0.58 -27.23
N PRO A 2 -2.75 -1.14 -26.75
CA PRO A 2 -3.21 -0.84 -25.38
C PRO A 2 -2.16 -1.22 -24.33
N SER A 3 -2.08 -0.42 -23.29
CA SER A 3 -1.10 -0.65 -22.21
C SER A 3 -1.61 -0.06 -20.90
N PHE A 4 -1.01 -0.48 -19.80
CA PHE A 4 -1.21 0.13 -18.50
C PHE A 4 0.02 -0.15 -17.63
N ASP A 5 0.10 0.57 -16.51
CA ASP A 5 1.21 0.38 -15.58
C ASP A 5 0.70 -0.24 -14.29
N ILE A 6 1.48 -1.17 -13.74
CA ILE A 6 1.27 -1.73 -12.41
C ILE A 6 2.25 -1.04 -11.49
N VAL A 7 1.71 -0.39 -10.46
CA VAL A 7 2.52 0.38 -9.51
C VAL A 7 2.11 0.03 -8.08
N SER A 8 2.97 0.35 -7.13
CA SER A 8 2.65 0.28 -5.72
C SER A 8 3.09 1.61 -5.12
N LYS A 9 2.17 2.56 -5.04
CA LYS A 9 2.46 3.91 -4.56
C LYS A 9 1.63 4.24 -3.34
N LEU A 10 2.19 5.09 -2.49
CA LEU A 10 1.48 5.63 -1.34
C LEU A 10 1.23 7.11 -1.56
N ASP A 11 0.02 7.55 -1.20
CA ASP A 11 -0.27 8.97 -1.10
C ASP A 11 0.18 9.42 0.29
N MET A 12 1.33 10.05 0.35
CA MET A 12 1.92 10.45 1.64
C MET A 12 1.06 11.47 2.39
N GLN A 13 0.27 12.27 1.68
CA GLN A 13 -0.67 13.16 2.34
C GLN A 13 -1.73 12.37 3.09
N GLU A 14 -2.25 11.31 2.50
CA GLU A 14 -3.23 10.45 3.17
C GLU A 14 -2.59 9.66 4.31
N VAL A 15 -1.32 9.28 4.19
CA VAL A 15 -0.59 8.65 5.29
C VAL A 15 -0.51 9.62 6.47
N GLU A 16 -0.15 10.88 6.22
CA GLU A 16 -0.10 11.91 7.26
C GLU A 16 -1.47 12.11 7.91
N ASN A 17 -2.54 12.16 7.10
CA ASN A 17 -3.90 12.31 7.61
C ASN A 17 -4.28 11.13 8.51
N ALA A 18 -3.93 9.91 8.10
CA ALA A 18 -4.23 8.71 8.89
C ALA A 18 -3.49 8.75 10.23
N ILE A 19 -2.21 9.14 10.22
CA ILE A 19 -1.40 9.24 11.44
C ILE A 19 -1.97 10.30 12.36
N PHE A 20 -2.33 11.46 11.82
CA PHE A 20 -2.91 12.55 12.59
C PHE A 20 -4.20 12.09 13.27
N ASN A 21 -5.09 11.44 12.52
CA ASN A 21 -6.36 10.97 13.05
C ASN A 21 -6.17 9.87 14.10
N ALA A 22 -5.21 8.97 13.89
CA ALA A 22 -4.88 7.94 14.87
C ALA A 22 -4.35 8.56 16.16
N SER A 23 -3.45 9.53 16.06
CA SER A 23 -2.92 10.24 17.22
C SER A 23 -4.02 10.97 17.99
N LYS A 24 -4.93 11.60 17.26
CA LYS A 24 -6.05 12.29 17.86
C LYS A 24 -6.96 11.33 18.62
N GLU A 25 -7.26 10.19 18.02
CA GLU A 25 -8.10 9.18 18.66
C GLU A 25 -7.42 8.64 19.92
N ILE A 26 -6.12 8.36 19.88
CA ILE A 26 -5.36 7.87 21.02
C ILE A 26 -5.45 8.88 22.18
N ASN A 27 -5.30 10.17 21.88
CA ASN A 27 -5.36 11.21 22.91
C ASN A 27 -6.75 11.34 23.54
N GLN A 28 -7.80 10.90 22.86
CA GLN A 28 -9.17 10.96 23.32
C GLN A 28 -9.66 9.67 23.98
N ARG A 29 -8.96 8.56 23.77
CA ARG A 29 -9.42 7.26 24.30
C ARG A 29 -9.09 7.13 25.77
N TYR A 30 -10.04 6.59 26.51
CA TYR A 30 -9.91 6.36 27.94
C TYR A 30 -8.80 5.37 28.26
N ASP A 31 -8.68 4.31 27.46
CA ASP A 31 -7.68 3.26 27.70
C ASP A 31 -6.24 3.72 27.45
N PHE A 32 -6.06 4.89 26.84
CA PHE A 32 -4.74 5.53 26.70
C PHE A 32 -4.54 6.72 27.62
N LYS A 33 -5.49 6.98 28.50
CA LYS A 33 -5.40 8.12 29.40
C LYS A 33 -4.24 7.92 30.39
N GLY A 34 -3.36 8.90 30.46
CA GLY A 34 -2.18 8.80 31.29
C GLY A 34 -1.03 8.04 30.67
N SER A 35 -1.25 7.40 29.53
CA SER A 35 -0.22 6.74 28.78
C SER A 35 0.37 7.72 27.76
N LYS A 36 1.69 7.76 27.67
CA LYS A 36 2.36 8.60 26.70
C LYS A 36 2.64 7.78 25.45
N THR A 37 1.89 8.03 24.40
CA THR A 37 2.02 7.33 23.13
C THR A 37 2.35 8.33 22.05
N ASP A 38 3.46 8.12 21.34
CA ASP A 38 3.93 9.00 20.29
C ASP A 38 4.02 8.22 18.98
N ILE A 39 3.61 8.86 17.90
CA ILE A 39 3.72 8.31 16.54
C ILE A 39 4.46 9.34 15.69
N GLU A 40 5.57 8.92 15.09
CA GLU A 40 6.37 9.77 14.22
C GLU A 40 6.57 9.10 12.88
N ARG A 41 6.45 9.89 11.81
CA ARG A 41 6.80 9.45 10.48
C ARG A 41 8.09 10.12 10.04
N ASN A 42 8.99 9.33 9.48
CA ASN A 42 10.25 9.84 8.95
C ASN A 42 10.43 9.22 7.56
N GLU A 43 10.08 9.97 6.53
CA GLU A 43 10.06 9.52 5.14
C GLU A 43 9.20 8.26 4.99
N ASN A 44 9.79 7.11 4.67
CA ASN A 44 9.07 5.86 4.48
C ASN A 44 9.12 4.96 5.72
N SER A 45 9.35 5.55 6.89
CA SER A 45 9.33 4.79 8.13
C SER A 45 8.40 5.45 9.14
N LEU A 46 7.92 4.64 10.06
CA LEU A 46 7.02 5.08 11.11
C LEU A 46 7.51 4.48 12.42
N THR A 47 7.54 5.29 13.46
CA THR A 47 7.95 4.84 14.78
C THR A 47 6.84 5.13 15.78
N VAL A 48 6.45 4.10 16.52
CA VAL A 48 5.47 4.22 17.60
C VAL A 48 6.17 3.90 18.91
N GLU A 49 6.11 4.84 19.85
CA GLU A 49 6.59 4.59 21.22
C GLU A 49 5.39 4.64 22.13
N THR A 50 5.25 3.61 22.97
CA THR A 50 4.13 3.52 23.88
C THR A 50 4.54 2.80 25.16
N GLU A 51 3.59 2.62 26.05
CA GLU A 51 3.83 2.15 27.41
C GLU A 51 4.25 0.68 27.47
N ASP A 52 3.58 -0.20 26.73
CA ASP A 52 3.83 -1.65 26.78
C ASP A 52 3.40 -2.32 25.47
N ASP A 53 3.59 -3.65 25.40
CA ASP A 53 3.26 -4.42 24.21
C ASP A 53 1.76 -4.43 23.90
N LEU A 54 0.93 -4.44 24.94
CA LEU A 54 -0.51 -4.42 24.74
C LEU A 54 -0.95 -3.10 24.09
N LYS A 55 -0.41 -1.98 24.58
CA LYS A 55 -0.69 -0.67 23.98
C LYS A 55 -0.18 -0.61 22.55
N ALA A 56 0.99 -1.19 22.28
CA ALA A 56 1.53 -1.23 20.93
C ALA A 56 0.59 -1.97 19.97
N LYS A 57 0.00 -3.07 20.40
CA LYS A 57 -0.98 -3.79 19.57
C LYS A 57 -2.22 -2.95 19.32
N GLN A 58 -2.71 -2.24 20.35
CA GLN A 58 -3.87 -1.36 20.20
C GLN A 58 -3.58 -0.22 19.23
N VAL A 59 -2.39 0.38 19.31
CA VAL A 59 -1.99 1.42 18.38
C VAL A 59 -1.91 0.87 16.95
N ASN A 60 -1.37 -0.32 16.78
CA ASN A 60 -1.30 -0.97 15.48
C ASN A 60 -2.68 -1.14 14.86
N GLU A 61 -3.65 -1.60 15.63
CA GLU A 61 -5.03 -1.76 15.16
C GLU A 61 -5.65 -0.42 14.78
N LEU A 62 -5.40 0.62 15.57
CA LEU A 62 -5.88 1.96 15.26
C LEU A 62 -5.27 2.51 13.98
N LEU A 63 -3.97 2.32 13.79
CA LEU A 63 -3.28 2.75 12.58
C LEU A 63 -3.85 2.04 11.35
N ILE A 64 -4.03 0.74 11.42
CA ILE A 64 -4.61 -0.04 10.32
C ILE A 64 -6.00 0.49 10.00
N GLY A 65 -6.83 0.72 11.01
CA GLY A 65 -8.18 1.25 10.81
C GLY A 65 -8.19 2.60 10.12
N HIS A 66 -7.31 3.50 10.53
CA HIS A 66 -7.25 4.83 9.92
C HIS A 66 -6.65 4.80 8.52
N PHE A 67 -5.71 3.89 8.26
CA PHE A 67 -5.17 3.70 6.90
C PHE A 67 -6.29 3.24 5.97
N VAL A 68 -7.09 2.27 6.39
CA VAL A 68 -8.21 1.78 5.59
C VAL A 68 -9.21 2.89 5.31
N LYS A 69 -9.52 3.70 6.32
CA LYS A 69 -10.45 4.83 6.15
C LYS A 69 -9.96 5.86 5.12
N ARG A 70 -8.65 5.98 4.98
CA ARG A 70 -8.05 6.91 4.03
C ARG A 70 -7.73 6.26 2.69
N GLY A 71 -8.17 5.03 2.47
CA GLY A 71 -7.97 4.34 1.20
C GLY A 71 -6.58 3.76 1.01
N ILE A 72 -5.81 3.62 2.09
CA ILE A 72 -4.48 3.03 2.05
C ILE A 72 -4.60 1.56 2.45
N ASP A 73 -4.03 0.68 1.62
CA ASP A 73 -4.04 -0.75 1.91
C ASP A 73 -3.14 -1.01 3.13
N PRO A 74 -3.63 -1.75 4.15
CA PRO A 74 -2.81 -2.07 5.33
C PRO A 74 -1.50 -2.80 5.01
N LYS A 75 -1.40 -3.46 3.87
CA LYS A 75 -0.16 -4.11 3.44
C LYS A 75 1.00 -3.14 3.31
N ALA A 76 0.71 -1.85 3.13
CA ALA A 76 1.74 -0.82 3.05
C ALA A 76 2.43 -0.57 4.39
N LEU A 77 1.79 -0.97 5.50
CA LEU A 77 2.31 -0.76 6.84
C LEU A 77 2.90 -2.09 7.35
N LYS A 78 4.22 -2.21 7.28
CA LYS A 78 4.92 -3.44 7.66
C LYS A 78 5.72 -3.24 8.94
N VAL A 79 5.50 -4.10 9.93
CA VAL A 79 6.29 -4.08 11.15
C VAL A 79 7.72 -4.52 10.83
N LYS A 80 8.68 -3.66 11.13
CA LYS A 80 10.09 -3.93 10.90
C LYS A 80 10.74 -4.55 12.13
N SER A 81 10.52 -3.94 13.29
CA SER A 81 11.11 -4.40 14.54
C SER A 81 10.33 -3.87 15.73
N THR A 82 10.49 -4.55 16.86
CA THR A 82 9.95 -4.11 18.13
C THR A 82 11.12 -4.07 19.11
N GLU A 83 11.32 -2.92 19.75
CA GLU A 83 12.46 -2.70 20.62
C GLU A 83 12.01 -2.19 21.98
N SER A 84 12.85 -2.40 22.98
CA SER A 84 12.66 -1.75 24.29
C SER A 84 13.18 -0.31 24.20
N ALA A 85 12.41 0.62 24.76
CA ALA A 85 12.79 2.02 24.82
C ALA A 85 13.02 2.42 26.28
N SER A 86 13.52 3.63 26.49
CA SER A 86 13.78 4.15 27.85
C SER A 86 12.53 4.11 28.70
N GLY A 87 12.71 3.81 30.00
CA GLY A 87 11.59 3.82 30.94
C GLY A 87 10.61 2.68 30.79
N ASN A 88 11.11 1.52 30.35
CA ASN A 88 10.30 0.31 30.10
C ASN A 88 9.23 0.50 29.02
N ARG A 89 9.43 1.46 28.15
CA ARG A 89 8.53 1.69 27.03
C ARG A 89 8.89 0.76 25.88
N VAL A 90 7.98 0.63 24.94
CA VAL A 90 8.15 -0.17 23.73
C VAL A 90 8.19 0.75 22.52
N ARG A 91 9.16 0.51 21.64
CA ARG A 91 9.26 1.19 20.37
C ARG A 91 9.01 0.20 19.26
N GLN A 92 7.98 0.46 18.46
CA GLN A 92 7.67 -0.37 17.31
C GLN A 92 7.99 0.40 16.04
N ASN A 93 8.84 -0.19 15.21
CA ASN A 93 9.27 0.43 13.95
C ASN A 93 8.53 -0.22 12.79
N TYR A 94 8.07 0.62 11.87
CA TYR A 94 7.35 0.18 10.69
C TYR A 94 8.03 0.71 9.44
N ASP A 95 7.94 -0.07 8.36
CA ASP A 95 8.27 0.40 7.03
C ASP A 95 6.98 0.70 6.29
N LEU A 96 6.95 1.83 5.58
CA LEU A 96 5.88 2.16 4.64
C LEU A 96 6.33 1.67 3.27
N LEU A 97 5.67 0.64 2.75
CA LEU A 97 6.09 -0.03 1.53
C LEU A 97 5.59 0.70 0.29
N GLU A 98 6.51 1.07 -0.57
CA GLU A 98 6.21 1.74 -1.83
C GLU A 98 7.14 1.18 -2.91
N GLY A 99 6.60 1.01 -4.11
CA GLY A 99 7.36 0.45 -5.23
C GLY A 99 7.27 -1.07 -5.28
N ILE A 100 7.51 -1.64 -6.45
CA ILE A 100 7.49 -3.08 -6.66
C ILE A 100 8.93 -3.57 -6.76
N GLU A 101 9.34 -4.39 -5.79
CA GLU A 101 10.69 -4.95 -5.78
C GLU A 101 10.86 -6.01 -6.86
N GLN A 102 12.10 -6.32 -7.21
CA GLN A 102 12.40 -7.28 -8.26
C GLN A 102 11.78 -8.65 -8.04
N ASP A 103 11.82 -9.14 -6.81
CA ASP A 103 11.24 -10.46 -6.50
C ASP A 103 9.74 -10.49 -6.77
N THR A 104 9.04 -9.43 -6.39
CA THR A 104 7.61 -9.30 -6.63
C THR A 104 7.33 -9.15 -8.12
N SER A 105 8.14 -8.35 -8.84
CA SER A 105 8.04 -8.21 -10.29
C SER A 105 8.17 -9.55 -10.98
N LYS A 106 9.13 -10.35 -10.58
CA LYS A 106 9.36 -11.68 -11.15
C LYS A 106 8.16 -12.61 -10.92
N LYS A 107 7.54 -12.54 -9.76
CA LYS A 107 6.34 -13.32 -9.46
C LYS A 107 5.18 -12.95 -10.38
N ILE A 108 4.98 -11.65 -10.58
CA ILE A 108 3.92 -11.15 -11.46
C ILE A 108 4.18 -11.60 -12.89
N ILE A 109 5.40 -11.41 -13.38
CA ILE A 109 5.79 -11.80 -14.75
C ILE A 109 5.61 -13.30 -14.95
N SER A 110 6.07 -14.10 -13.99
CA SER A 110 5.95 -15.55 -14.02
C SER A 110 4.50 -16.00 -14.11
N SER A 111 3.63 -15.40 -13.31
CA SER A 111 2.20 -15.71 -13.30
C SER A 111 1.54 -15.36 -14.63
N VAL A 112 1.92 -14.23 -15.21
CA VAL A 112 1.41 -13.82 -16.53
C VAL A 112 1.85 -14.81 -17.60
N LYS A 113 3.11 -15.25 -17.57
CA LYS A 113 3.62 -16.23 -18.52
C LYS A 113 2.90 -17.56 -18.40
N GLN A 114 2.65 -18.01 -17.18
CA GLN A 114 1.94 -19.27 -16.94
C GLN A 114 0.50 -19.23 -17.43
N SER A 115 -0.12 -18.06 -17.43
CA SER A 115 -1.49 -17.91 -17.91
C SER A 115 -1.61 -17.96 -19.43
N LYS A 116 -0.47 -17.87 -20.12
CA LYS A 116 -0.38 -17.90 -21.60
C LYS A 116 -1.12 -16.73 -22.27
N LEU A 117 -1.29 -15.63 -21.57
CA LEU A 117 -1.86 -14.42 -22.14
C LEU A 117 -0.86 -13.78 -23.10
N LYS A 118 -1.37 -13.24 -24.21
CA LYS A 118 -0.54 -12.61 -25.23
C LYS A 118 -0.28 -11.16 -24.89
N VAL A 119 0.54 -10.96 -23.86
CA VAL A 119 0.90 -9.63 -23.39
C VAL A 119 2.40 -9.58 -23.14
N GLN A 120 2.94 -8.38 -23.12
CA GLN A 120 4.33 -8.13 -22.75
C GLN A 120 4.35 -7.37 -21.43
N VAL A 121 5.24 -7.77 -20.54
CA VAL A 121 5.45 -7.11 -19.27
C VAL A 121 6.89 -6.66 -19.20
N LYS A 122 7.10 -5.36 -19.00
CA LYS A 122 8.44 -4.78 -18.88
C LYS A 122 8.61 -4.15 -17.51
N ILE A 123 9.78 -4.34 -16.93
CA ILE A 123 10.14 -3.68 -15.66
C ILE A 123 10.66 -2.29 -15.98
N GLN A 124 10.06 -1.28 -15.34
CA GLN A 124 10.48 0.11 -15.47
C GLN A 124 10.75 0.67 -14.07
N GLY A 125 12.00 0.58 -13.61
CA GLY A 125 12.34 1.00 -12.26
C GLY A 125 11.62 0.13 -11.23
N ASN A 126 10.76 0.75 -10.43
CA ASN A 126 9.95 0.04 -9.44
C ASN A 126 8.50 -0.15 -9.88
N GLU A 127 8.26 -0.12 -11.18
CA GLU A 127 6.94 -0.28 -11.80
C GLU A 127 7.01 -1.35 -12.89
N LEU A 128 5.84 -1.80 -13.31
CA LEU A 128 5.72 -2.70 -14.45
C LEU A 128 4.81 -2.09 -15.49
N ARG A 129 5.20 -2.20 -16.76
CA ARG A 129 4.34 -1.80 -17.86
C ARG A 129 3.86 -3.04 -18.60
N VAL A 130 2.55 -3.14 -18.76
CA VAL A 130 1.90 -4.25 -19.45
C VAL A 130 1.31 -3.74 -20.74
N SER A 131 1.62 -4.40 -21.85
CA SER A 131 1.06 -4.04 -23.14
C SER A 131 0.59 -5.30 -23.87
N GLY A 132 -0.42 -5.13 -24.72
CA GLY A 132 -0.96 -6.24 -25.49
C GLY A 132 -1.89 -5.71 -26.58
N GLN A 133 -2.16 -6.55 -27.58
CA GLN A 133 -3.00 -6.15 -28.69
C GLN A 133 -4.47 -6.09 -28.35
N LYS A 134 -4.90 -6.91 -27.39
CA LYS A 134 -6.31 -7.01 -27.01
C LYS A 134 -6.55 -6.45 -25.64
N LYS A 135 -7.57 -5.60 -25.50
CA LYS A 135 -7.98 -5.04 -24.22
C LYS A 135 -8.38 -6.12 -23.22
N ASP A 136 -9.02 -7.17 -23.72
CA ASP A 136 -9.49 -8.28 -22.85
C ASP A 136 -8.31 -8.98 -22.18
N SER A 137 -7.18 -9.16 -22.90
CA SER A 137 -5.98 -9.75 -22.33
C SER A 137 -5.43 -8.89 -21.21
N LEU A 138 -5.48 -7.56 -21.35
CA LEU A 138 -5.03 -6.64 -20.31
C LEU A 138 -5.91 -6.72 -19.08
N LYS A 139 -7.24 -6.83 -19.27
CA LYS A 139 -8.17 -6.99 -18.15
C LYS A 139 -7.91 -8.28 -17.40
N GLU A 140 -7.57 -9.35 -18.12
CA GLU A 140 -7.24 -10.63 -17.51
C GLU A 140 -5.97 -10.53 -16.68
N VAL A 141 -4.96 -9.76 -17.13
CA VAL A 141 -3.74 -9.52 -16.35
C VAL A 141 -4.08 -8.81 -15.05
N ILE A 142 -4.95 -7.81 -15.10
CA ILE A 142 -5.38 -7.09 -13.90
C ILE A 142 -6.03 -8.06 -12.90
N SER A 143 -6.96 -8.88 -13.37
CA SER A 143 -7.64 -9.87 -12.53
C SER A 143 -6.66 -10.86 -11.93
N LEU A 144 -5.71 -11.33 -12.73
CA LEU A 144 -4.67 -12.26 -12.28
C LEU A 144 -3.81 -11.65 -11.19
N ALA A 145 -3.35 -10.40 -11.43
CA ALA A 145 -2.50 -9.70 -10.46
C ALA A 145 -3.23 -9.47 -9.14
N LYS A 146 -4.52 -9.16 -9.19
CA LYS A 146 -5.31 -8.96 -7.97
C LYS A 146 -5.47 -10.25 -7.16
N LYS A 147 -5.41 -11.40 -7.80
CA LYS A 147 -5.54 -12.70 -7.13
C LYS A 147 -4.22 -13.19 -6.51
N LEU A 148 -3.10 -12.61 -6.91
CA LEU A 148 -1.81 -13.01 -6.36
C LEU A 148 -1.67 -12.56 -4.91
N ASP A 149 -1.14 -13.45 -4.09
CA ASP A 149 -0.85 -13.14 -2.70
C ASP A 149 0.52 -12.47 -2.63
N LEU A 150 0.52 -11.16 -2.65
CA LEU A 150 1.74 -10.35 -2.65
C LEU A 150 1.85 -9.56 -1.36
N PRO A 151 3.08 -9.25 -0.91
CA PRO A 151 3.28 -8.52 0.34
C PRO A 151 3.04 -7.01 0.22
N LEU A 152 2.43 -6.56 -0.87
CA LEU A 152 2.16 -5.14 -1.12
C LEU A 152 0.87 -5.00 -1.91
N SER A 153 0.34 -3.79 -1.94
CA SER A 153 -0.84 -3.48 -2.75
C SER A 153 -0.42 -2.99 -4.12
N LEU A 154 -1.23 -3.31 -5.11
CA LEU A 154 -1.00 -2.91 -6.49
C LEU A 154 -2.07 -1.92 -6.94
N GLN A 155 -1.64 -0.92 -7.73
CA GLN A 155 -2.54 -0.03 -8.43
C GLN A 155 -2.29 -0.17 -9.93
N PHE A 156 -3.34 0.04 -10.73
CA PHE A 156 -3.29 -0.10 -12.18
C PHE A 156 -3.65 1.26 -12.78
N ILE A 157 -2.67 1.91 -13.37
CA ILE A 157 -2.79 3.30 -13.83
C ILE A 157 -2.28 3.45 -15.26
N ASN A 158 -2.41 4.65 -15.78
CA ASN A 158 -1.89 5.03 -17.10
C ASN A 158 -2.45 4.16 -18.23
N TYR A 159 -3.75 3.86 -18.16
CA TYR A 159 -4.40 3.10 -19.21
C TYR A 159 -4.33 3.85 -20.54
N SER A 160 -3.69 3.23 -21.52
CA SER A 160 -3.64 3.75 -22.87
C SER A 160 -4.61 2.95 -23.72
N CYS A 161 -5.44 3.61 -24.49
CA CYS A 161 -6.47 3.02 -25.35
C CYS A 161 -7.65 2.40 -24.61
N LEU A 162 -7.54 2.17 -23.29
CA LEU A 162 -8.65 1.65 -22.51
C LEU A 162 -9.65 2.75 -22.12
N LEU A 163 -9.20 4.00 -22.10
CA LEU A 163 -10.03 5.13 -21.71
C LEU A 163 -11.11 5.48 -22.71
N TYR A 164 -10.96 5.04 -23.93
CA TYR A 164 -11.93 5.35 -24.99
C TYR A 164 -13.26 4.66 -24.79
N THR A 165 -13.35 3.75 -23.90
CA THR A 165 -14.61 3.06 -23.63
C THR A 165 -15.46 3.76 -22.60
N SER A 166 -14.90 4.77 -21.94
CA SER A 166 -15.66 5.56 -20.97
C SER A 166 -16.16 6.81 -21.65
N PRO A 167 -17.12 7.41 -21.64
CA PRO A 167 -17.32 8.78 -22.04
C PRO A 167 -17.75 9.65 -20.98
N SER A 168 -17.28 9.62 -21.08
CA SER A 168 -17.14 10.46 -20.79
C SER A 168 -17.50 11.25 -20.37
N PRO A 169 -17.59 11.23 -20.36
CA PRO A 169 -17.52 11.98 -20.25
C PRO A 169 -17.71 12.70 -19.85
N ARG A 170 -17.78 12.57 -19.80
CA ARG A 170 -17.40 13.04 -19.98
C ARG A 170 -17.38 13.40 -20.19
N ASP A 171 -17.66 13.09 -20.12
CA ASP A 171 -17.23 13.17 -20.62
C ASP A 171 -17.42 13.65 -20.73
N ARG A 172 -17.75 13.81 -20.84
CA ARG A 172 -17.58 14.02 -21.28
C ARG A 172 -17.60 14.54 -21.39
N VAL A 173 -18.06 14.66 -21.25
CA VAL A 173 -17.74 14.89 -21.79
C VAL A 173 -17.58 15.10 -21.75
#